data_116eff05258c2794e4f501657ae7d2e7
#
_entry.id   116eff05258c2794e4f501657ae7d2e7
#
_cell.length_a   1.000
_cell.length_b   1.000
_cell.length_c   1.000
_cell.angle_alpha   90.00
_cell.angle_beta   90.00
_cell.angle_gamma   90.00
#
_symmetry.space_group_name_H-M   'P 1'
#
loop_
_entity.id
_entity.type
_entity.pdbx_description
1 polymer ?
#
loop_
_entity_poly.entity_id
_entity_poly.type
_entity_poly.pdbx_seq_one_letter_code
_entity_poly.pdbx_strand_id
1 'polypeptide(L)'
;MTSPRIAFLGTGAQGASIAADFALAGLDVTFIDQWPAHVEAMRANGLTVNMPTRAIHTKVKALHLCEVAEVKVPFDLVFLVVKAYDTRWACELIKPVLAKDGFVIGLQNGMTHEDIASIVGRHRTLGAVIEIASNMWVPGVTNRQNDHDESWFAMGALDPAQQHRVEGVADLLRHSGTVEVTADIHSAKWMKLVVNAAELIPSAIINTALNDAARAPGMLEVMRAAGYEAMQAALADGATIMPIIGMPPVMSNHPERYVDQIFEKVLSTFSREDTLTCSLQDWRKGRRAEIADVNGLVVDVLARAGRDAPVNRRVVEIALEIEAGVLKPEPDNAGLMIAALKASEWNRA
;
A
#
# COMPACT_ATOMS: atom_id res chain seq x y z
N MET A 1 -14.72 25.18 15.07
CA MET A 1 -14.90 23.72 15.06
C MET A 1 -13.76 23.12 15.85
N THR A 2 -13.99 22.15 16.71
CA THR A 2 -12.92 21.43 17.41
C THR A 2 -12.11 20.65 16.36
N SER A 3 -10.78 20.62 16.49
CA SER A 3 -9.91 19.80 15.66
C SER A 3 -10.31 18.32 15.75
N PRO A 4 -10.34 17.56 14.64
CA PRO A 4 -10.71 16.15 14.68
C PRO A 4 -9.71 15.35 15.50
N ARG A 5 -10.20 14.34 16.23
CA ARG A 5 -9.36 13.35 16.90
C ARG A 5 -9.00 12.24 15.91
N ILE A 6 -7.71 12.07 15.69
CA ILE A 6 -7.18 11.21 14.64
C ILE A 6 -6.43 10.03 15.27
N ALA A 7 -6.63 8.83 14.73
CA ALA A 7 -5.79 7.68 15.02
C ALA A 7 -5.11 7.16 13.74
N PHE A 8 -3.88 6.71 13.87
CA PHE A 8 -3.21 5.87 12.90
C PHE A 8 -3.09 4.47 13.51
N LEU A 9 -3.77 3.50 12.93
CA LEU A 9 -3.66 2.10 13.30
C LEU A 9 -2.74 1.36 12.35
N GLY A 10 -1.60 0.92 12.86
CA GLY A 10 -0.46 0.44 12.09
C GLY A 10 0.54 1.57 11.83
N THR A 11 1.32 1.93 12.84
CA THR A 11 2.36 2.96 12.73
C THR A 11 3.73 2.36 12.36
N GLY A 12 3.74 1.42 11.42
CA GLY A 12 4.94 0.96 10.74
C GLY A 12 5.60 2.07 9.90
N ALA A 13 6.50 1.72 8.98
CA ALA A 13 7.29 2.71 8.24
C ALA A 13 6.45 3.82 7.58
N GLN A 14 5.39 3.47 6.88
CA GLN A 14 4.52 4.44 6.21
C GLN A 14 3.63 5.17 7.21
N GLY A 15 2.89 4.42 8.04
CA GLY A 15 1.94 5.02 9.00
C GLY A 15 2.62 5.97 9.99
N ALA A 16 3.81 5.61 10.50
CA ALA A 16 4.57 6.47 11.41
C ALA A 16 5.02 7.77 10.72
N SER A 17 5.52 7.69 9.47
CA SER A 17 6.00 8.88 8.76
C SER A 17 4.89 9.88 8.49
N ILE A 18 3.71 9.41 8.09
CA ILE A 18 2.53 10.25 7.80
C ILE A 18 1.96 10.82 9.10
N ALA A 19 1.80 9.98 10.13
CA ALA A 19 1.29 10.42 11.43
C ALA A 19 2.21 11.46 12.11
N ALA A 20 3.54 11.39 11.86
CA ALA A 20 4.48 12.40 12.34
C ALA A 20 4.24 13.77 11.70
N ASP A 21 3.97 13.81 10.39
CA ASP A 21 3.64 15.06 9.70
C ASP A 21 2.38 15.71 10.28
N PHE A 22 1.36 14.90 10.60
CA PHE A 22 0.14 15.37 11.27
C PHE A 22 0.42 15.91 12.67
N ALA A 23 1.25 15.21 13.46
CA ALA A 23 1.64 15.65 14.78
C ALA A 23 2.42 16.98 14.74
N LEU A 24 3.31 17.15 13.77
CA LEU A 24 4.05 18.40 13.54
C LEU A 24 3.14 19.55 13.12
N ALA A 25 2.05 19.25 12.39
CA ALA A 25 1.03 20.24 12.05
C ALA A 25 0.13 20.62 13.25
N GLY A 26 0.38 20.07 14.44
CA GLY A 26 -0.37 20.36 15.67
C GLY A 26 -1.73 19.67 15.77
N LEU A 27 -1.96 18.62 14.99
CA LEU A 27 -3.21 17.84 15.03
C LEU A 27 -3.22 16.87 16.23
N ASP A 28 -4.42 16.55 16.76
CA ASP A 28 -4.61 15.55 17.84
C ASP A 28 -4.51 14.13 17.26
N VAL A 29 -3.29 13.58 17.22
CA VAL A 29 -2.99 12.28 16.62
C VAL A 29 -2.59 11.27 17.66
N THR A 30 -3.21 10.09 17.61
CA THR A 30 -2.84 8.91 18.42
C THR A 30 -2.26 7.83 17.49
N PHE A 31 -1.06 7.37 17.83
CA PHE A 31 -0.35 6.29 17.16
C PHE A 31 -0.72 4.97 17.83
N ILE A 32 -1.18 3.98 17.07
CA ILE A 32 -1.57 2.66 17.59
C ILE A 32 -0.79 1.60 16.81
N ASP A 33 -0.02 0.78 17.51
CA ASP A 33 0.79 -0.25 16.85
C ASP A 33 0.79 -1.57 17.63
N GLN A 34 1.00 -2.66 16.86
CA GLN A 34 1.11 -4.02 17.40
C GLN A 34 2.52 -4.41 17.84
N TRP A 35 3.55 -3.62 17.49
CA TRP A 35 4.94 -3.90 17.84
C TRP A 35 5.31 -3.23 19.17
N PRO A 36 5.37 -3.98 20.30
CA PRO A 36 5.58 -3.39 21.62
C PRO A 36 6.83 -2.54 21.72
N ALA A 37 7.97 -3.03 21.19
CA ALA A 37 9.22 -2.29 21.23
C ALA A 37 9.13 -0.92 20.52
N HIS A 38 8.35 -0.83 19.43
CA HIS A 38 8.14 0.41 18.70
C HIS A 38 7.28 1.39 19.50
N VAL A 39 6.20 0.92 20.12
CA VAL A 39 5.35 1.75 20.99
C VAL A 39 6.15 2.30 22.15
N GLU A 40 6.94 1.46 22.84
CA GLU A 40 7.75 1.92 23.97
C GLU A 40 8.87 2.88 23.53
N ALA A 41 9.50 2.66 22.40
CA ALA A 41 10.50 3.59 21.86
C ALA A 41 9.88 4.97 21.56
N MET A 42 8.68 5.00 20.95
CA MET A 42 7.96 6.24 20.67
C MET A 42 7.57 6.98 21.97
N ARG A 43 7.15 6.27 23.00
CA ARG A 43 6.79 6.85 24.32
C ARG A 43 8.00 7.46 25.03
N ALA A 44 9.10 6.72 25.04
CA ALA A 44 10.31 7.13 25.75
C ALA A 44 11.06 8.26 25.05
N ASN A 45 11.20 8.15 23.73
CA ASN A 45 12.12 8.97 22.94
C ASN A 45 11.43 9.84 21.88
N GLY A 46 10.12 9.67 21.65
CA GLY A 46 9.46 10.25 20.48
C GLY A 46 9.74 9.44 19.21
N LEU A 47 9.31 9.96 18.07
CA LEU A 47 9.50 9.37 16.74
C LEU A 47 10.47 10.21 15.93
N THR A 48 11.42 9.54 15.29
CA THR A 48 12.32 10.13 14.30
C THR A 48 11.93 9.66 12.90
N VAL A 49 11.80 10.60 11.96
CA VAL A 49 11.61 10.31 10.54
C VAL A 49 12.77 10.94 9.76
N ASN A 50 13.63 10.09 9.21
CA ASN A 50 14.70 10.51 8.31
C ASN A 50 14.14 10.61 6.89
N MET A 51 14.39 11.72 6.22
CA MET A 51 14.00 12.01 4.84
C MET A 51 15.23 12.43 4.03
N PRO A 52 15.19 12.42 2.71
CA PRO A 52 16.35 12.76 1.88
C PRO A 52 16.98 14.12 2.20
N THR A 53 16.15 15.14 2.44
CA THR A 53 16.61 16.52 2.67
C THR A 53 16.63 16.93 4.14
N ARG A 54 15.94 16.19 5.02
CA ARG A 54 15.81 16.55 6.44
C ARG A 54 15.52 15.33 7.32
N ALA A 55 15.74 15.51 8.61
CA ALA A 55 15.21 14.62 9.64
C ALA A 55 14.24 15.41 10.53
N ILE A 56 13.14 14.77 10.90
CA ILE A 56 12.18 15.32 11.87
C ILE A 56 12.16 14.45 13.11
N HIS A 57 11.95 15.09 14.25
CA HIS A 57 11.77 14.41 15.52
C HIS A 57 10.59 15.03 16.26
N THR A 58 9.65 14.20 16.70
CA THR A 58 8.45 14.69 17.39
C THR A 58 8.04 13.76 18.53
N LYS A 59 7.53 14.36 19.61
CA LYS A 59 6.86 13.62 20.66
C LYS A 59 5.49 13.19 20.16
N VAL A 60 5.12 11.95 20.44
CA VAL A 60 3.87 11.37 19.96
C VAL A 60 3.10 10.69 21.10
N LYS A 61 1.79 10.61 20.96
CA LYS A 61 0.92 9.81 21.81
C LYS A 61 0.79 8.43 21.20
N ALA A 62 1.41 7.42 21.81
CA ALA A 62 1.42 6.06 21.30
C ALA A 62 0.67 5.10 22.22
N LEU A 63 -0.10 4.16 21.65
CA LEU A 63 -0.85 3.13 22.33
C LEU A 63 -0.49 1.74 21.80
N HIS A 64 -0.42 0.76 22.67
CA HIS A 64 -0.50 -0.64 22.31
C HIS A 64 -1.92 -1.01 21.87
N LEU A 65 -2.09 -2.08 21.10
CA LEU A 65 -3.43 -2.53 20.65
C LEU A 65 -4.39 -2.76 21.82
N CYS A 66 -3.91 -3.34 22.92
CA CYS A 66 -4.76 -3.61 24.11
C CYS A 66 -5.26 -2.34 24.78
N GLU A 67 -4.54 -1.23 24.68
CA GLU A 67 -4.93 0.04 25.31
C GLU A 67 -6.04 0.77 24.52
N VAL A 68 -6.38 0.32 23.34
CA VAL A 68 -7.54 0.83 22.59
C VAL A 68 -8.83 0.64 23.38
N ALA A 69 -8.92 -0.40 24.21
CA ALA A 69 -10.06 -0.63 25.11
C ALA A 69 -10.25 0.47 26.17
N GLU A 70 -9.22 1.27 26.45
CA GLU A 70 -9.27 2.36 27.43
C GLU A 70 -9.67 3.71 26.81
N VAL A 71 -9.81 3.79 25.49
CA VAL A 71 -10.20 5.02 24.78
C VAL A 71 -11.61 5.43 25.18
N LYS A 72 -11.74 6.58 25.85
CA LYS A 72 -13.04 7.09 26.36
C LYS A 72 -13.73 8.03 25.36
N VAL A 73 -12.97 8.76 24.59
CA VAL A 73 -13.49 9.70 23.57
C VAL A 73 -13.19 9.14 22.21
N PRO A 74 -14.21 8.82 21.39
CA PRO A 74 -14.02 8.21 20.09
C PRO A 74 -13.15 9.04 19.12
N PHE A 75 -12.55 8.36 18.13
CA PHE A 75 -11.82 9.00 17.05
C PHE A 75 -12.79 9.42 15.93
N ASP A 76 -12.57 10.61 15.39
CA ASP A 76 -13.31 11.10 14.22
C ASP A 76 -12.76 10.49 12.92
N LEU A 77 -11.44 10.29 12.86
CA LEU A 77 -10.75 9.73 11.71
C LEU A 77 -9.77 8.64 12.15
N VAL A 78 -9.80 7.51 11.49
CA VAL A 78 -8.84 6.42 11.69
C VAL A 78 -8.17 6.09 10.36
N PHE A 79 -6.89 6.40 10.24
CA PHE A 79 -6.06 5.95 9.13
C PHE A 79 -5.59 4.52 9.40
N LEU A 80 -6.04 3.58 8.57
CA LEU A 80 -5.70 2.17 8.68
C LEU A 80 -4.49 1.90 7.76
N VAL A 81 -3.35 1.60 8.37
CA VAL A 81 -2.05 1.42 7.68
C VAL A 81 -1.38 0.09 8.06
N VAL A 82 -2.18 -0.85 8.53
CA VAL A 82 -1.75 -2.24 8.75
C VAL A 82 -1.63 -2.97 7.42
N LYS A 83 -1.02 -4.16 7.41
CA LYS A 83 -0.99 -5.01 6.23
C LYS A 83 -2.41 -5.42 5.79
N ALA A 84 -2.59 -5.66 4.50
CA ALA A 84 -3.91 -5.99 3.93
C ALA A 84 -4.58 -7.17 4.65
N TYR A 85 -3.83 -8.22 4.94
CA TYR A 85 -4.32 -9.41 5.67
C TYR A 85 -4.72 -9.14 7.13
N ASP A 86 -4.38 -7.97 7.69
CA ASP A 86 -4.73 -7.55 9.05
C ASP A 86 -5.98 -6.64 9.09
N THR A 87 -6.51 -6.24 7.93
CA THR A 87 -7.61 -5.27 7.80
C THR A 87 -8.82 -5.62 8.64
N ARG A 88 -9.29 -6.86 8.59
CA ARG A 88 -10.55 -7.25 9.24
C ARG A 88 -10.48 -7.15 10.76
N TRP A 89 -9.46 -7.74 11.38
CA TRP A 89 -9.33 -7.66 12.85
C TRP A 89 -9.07 -6.22 13.31
N ALA A 90 -8.30 -5.44 12.54
CA ALA A 90 -8.01 -4.05 12.86
C ALA A 90 -9.27 -3.18 12.80
N CYS A 91 -10.17 -3.42 11.84
CA CYS A 91 -11.47 -2.76 11.77
C CYS A 91 -12.37 -3.14 12.96
N GLU A 92 -12.42 -4.41 13.35
CA GLU A 92 -13.18 -4.83 14.54
C GLU A 92 -12.63 -4.22 15.84
N LEU A 93 -11.31 -4.09 15.97
CA LEU A 93 -10.66 -3.44 17.11
C LEU A 93 -11.05 -1.96 17.21
N ILE A 94 -11.05 -1.23 16.09
CA ILE A 94 -11.24 0.23 16.10
C ILE A 94 -12.72 0.65 16.07
N LYS A 95 -13.61 -0.19 15.56
CA LYS A 95 -15.04 0.10 15.38
C LYS A 95 -15.74 0.59 16.67
N PRO A 96 -15.49 0.02 17.87
CA PRO A 96 -16.13 0.47 19.12
C PRO A 96 -15.69 1.88 19.54
N VAL A 97 -14.51 2.34 19.11
CA VAL A 97 -13.94 3.65 19.47
C VAL A 97 -13.92 4.62 18.30
N LEU A 98 -14.62 4.31 17.20
CA LEU A 98 -14.87 5.21 16.10
C LEU A 98 -16.12 6.03 16.35
N ALA A 99 -16.06 7.35 16.17
CA ALA A 99 -17.20 8.24 16.34
C ALA A 99 -18.36 7.85 15.41
N LYS A 100 -19.60 8.20 15.77
CA LYS A 100 -20.81 7.81 15.01
C LYS A 100 -20.70 8.20 13.53
N ASP A 101 -20.21 9.41 13.25
CA ASP A 101 -20.03 9.95 11.89
C ASP A 101 -18.55 9.96 11.47
N GLY A 102 -17.72 9.19 12.18
CA GLY A 102 -16.28 9.08 11.90
C GLY A 102 -15.98 8.19 10.71
N PHE A 103 -14.81 8.36 10.11
CA PHE A 103 -14.32 7.56 8.98
C PHE A 103 -13.16 6.66 9.35
N VAL A 104 -13.13 5.47 8.73
CA VAL A 104 -11.93 4.66 8.55
C VAL A 104 -11.41 4.90 7.13
N ILE A 105 -10.16 5.32 7.04
CA ILE A 105 -9.46 5.59 5.79
C ILE A 105 -8.49 4.43 5.53
N GLY A 106 -8.78 3.61 4.52
CA GLY A 106 -7.90 2.50 4.13
C GLY A 106 -6.70 3.00 3.33
N LEU A 107 -5.61 3.31 4.02
CA LEU A 107 -4.37 3.79 3.43
C LEU A 107 -3.37 2.61 3.27
N GLN A 108 -3.79 1.59 2.55
CA GLN A 108 -3.11 0.31 2.39
C GLN A 108 -2.97 -0.06 0.92
N ASN A 109 -1.95 -0.87 0.59
CA ASN A 109 -1.91 -1.58 -0.70
C ASN A 109 -3.09 -2.55 -0.81
N GLY A 110 -3.33 -3.07 -2.02
CA GLY A 110 -4.41 -4.01 -2.28
C GLY A 110 -5.80 -3.38 -2.29
N MET A 111 -6.84 -4.22 -2.36
CA MET A 111 -8.25 -3.82 -2.50
C MET A 111 -9.02 -3.93 -1.17
N THR A 112 -8.43 -3.46 -0.08
CA THR A 112 -8.93 -3.64 1.31
C THR A 112 -10.18 -2.84 1.65
N HIS A 113 -10.58 -1.88 0.83
CA HIS A 113 -11.70 -0.95 1.12
C HIS A 113 -13.05 -1.64 1.27
N GLU A 114 -13.30 -2.76 0.55
CA GLU A 114 -14.53 -3.52 0.71
C GLU A 114 -14.56 -4.31 2.04
N ASP A 115 -13.41 -4.82 2.50
CA ASP A 115 -13.30 -5.43 3.81
C ASP A 115 -13.57 -4.43 4.93
N ILE A 116 -13.01 -3.23 4.83
CA ILE A 116 -13.28 -2.13 5.76
C ILE A 116 -14.78 -1.83 5.75
N ALA A 117 -15.38 -1.64 4.57
CA ALA A 117 -16.78 -1.30 4.42
C ALA A 117 -17.72 -2.38 4.96
N SER A 118 -17.36 -3.66 4.85
CA SER A 118 -18.12 -4.78 5.39
C SER A 118 -18.25 -4.75 6.92
N ILE A 119 -17.30 -4.10 7.61
CA ILE A 119 -17.22 -4.06 9.07
C ILE A 119 -17.74 -2.73 9.64
N VAL A 120 -17.27 -1.60 9.09
CA VAL A 120 -17.63 -0.27 9.62
C VAL A 120 -18.77 0.39 8.86
N GLY A 121 -19.15 -0.13 7.69
CA GLY A 121 -20.17 0.41 6.79
C GLY A 121 -19.59 1.28 5.67
N ARG A 122 -20.16 1.19 4.45
CA ARG A 122 -19.70 1.94 3.27
C ARG A 122 -19.71 3.45 3.50
N HIS A 123 -20.73 3.96 4.20
CA HIS A 123 -20.88 5.38 4.52
C HIS A 123 -19.82 5.93 5.50
N ARG A 124 -19.02 5.05 6.11
CA ARG A 124 -17.93 5.37 7.04
C ARG A 124 -16.57 4.94 6.51
N THR A 125 -16.48 4.59 5.23
CA THR A 125 -15.25 4.09 4.62
C THR A 125 -14.79 5.05 3.52
N LEU A 126 -13.54 5.50 3.63
CA LEU A 126 -12.81 6.15 2.54
C LEU A 126 -11.70 5.21 2.09
N GLY A 127 -11.55 5.09 0.78
CA GLY A 127 -10.39 4.44 0.19
C GLY A 127 -9.27 5.46 -0.05
N ALA A 128 -8.04 5.01 0.06
CA ALA A 128 -6.89 5.81 -0.35
C ALA A 128 -5.85 4.96 -1.07
N VAL A 129 -5.09 5.60 -1.94
CA VAL A 129 -3.89 5.07 -2.60
C VAL A 129 -2.70 5.81 -2.02
N ILE A 130 -1.58 5.12 -1.83
CA ILE A 130 -0.35 5.68 -1.30
C ILE A 130 0.83 5.36 -2.22
N GLU A 131 1.66 6.38 -2.49
CA GLU A 131 2.96 6.24 -3.13
C GLU A 131 4.01 6.93 -2.28
N ILE A 132 4.61 6.18 -1.37
CA ILE A 132 5.74 6.55 -0.51
C ILE A 132 6.65 5.34 -0.37
N ALA A 133 7.94 5.51 -0.63
CA ALA A 133 8.95 4.55 -0.28
C ALA A 133 9.46 4.80 1.14
N SER A 134 9.33 3.82 2.02
CA SER A 134 9.81 3.92 3.41
C SER A 134 10.20 2.56 3.99
N ASN A 135 11.07 2.59 4.99
CA ASN A 135 11.45 1.41 5.75
C ASN A 135 11.62 1.74 7.24
N MET A 136 11.54 0.71 8.08
CA MET A 136 11.74 0.81 9.52
C MET A 136 12.47 -0.45 9.99
N TRP A 137 13.71 -0.29 10.45
CA TRP A 137 14.54 -1.37 10.96
C TRP A 137 14.75 -1.28 12.47
N VAL A 138 14.61 -0.07 13.01
CA VAL A 138 14.82 0.24 14.43
C VAL A 138 13.53 0.82 15.00
N PRO A 139 13.07 0.34 16.19
CA PRO A 139 11.92 0.93 16.87
C PRO A 139 12.07 2.44 17.08
N GLY A 140 11.02 3.21 16.79
CA GLY A 140 11.03 4.66 16.95
C GLY A 140 11.75 5.44 15.83
N VAL A 141 12.29 4.75 14.80
CA VAL A 141 13.00 5.40 13.68
C VAL A 141 12.48 4.91 12.34
N THR A 142 11.91 5.80 11.56
CA THR A 142 11.45 5.55 10.19
C THR A 142 12.39 6.25 9.20
N ASN A 143 12.72 5.57 8.11
CA ASN A 143 13.40 6.17 6.97
C ASN A 143 12.40 6.27 5.82
N ARG A 144 12.06 7.48 5.41
CA ARG A 144 11.24 7.82 4.26
C ARG A 144 12.14 8.26 3.13
N GLN A 145 12.10 7.57 1.99
CA GLN A 145 13.00 7.79 0.86
C GLN A 145 12.51 8.89 -0.10
N ASN A 146 11.32 9.44 0.14
CA ASN A 146 10.70 10.50 -0.65
C ASN A 146 10.45 11.73 0.23
N ASP A 147 10.77 12.91 -0.23
CA ASP A 147 10.30 14.15 0.37
C ASP A 147 8.79 14.36 0.10
N HIS A 148 8.18 15.38 0.68
CA HIS A 148 6.73 15.61 0.59
C HIS A 148 6.27 15.86 -0.85
N ASP A 149 7.04 16.58 -1.65
CA ASP A 149 6.77 16.87 -3.06
C ASP A 149 6.94 15.64 -3.98
N GLU A 150 7.67 14.65 -3.52
CA GLU A 150 7.83 13.35 -4.20
C GLU A 150 6.83 12.29 -3.69
N SER A 151 5.94 12.63 -2.77
CA SER A 151 4.96 11.72 -2.17
C SER A 151 3.57 12.00 -2.70
N TRP A 152 2.84 10.95 -3.03
CA TRP A 152 1.55 11.08 -3.68
C TRP A 152 0.49 10.19 -3.06
N PHE A 153 -0.74 10.69 -3.04
CA PHE A 153 -1.93 10.00 -2.55
C PHE A 153 -3.11 10.24 -3.47
N ALA A 154 -4.05 9.30 -3.51
CA ALA A 154 -5.41 9.53 -3.97
C ALA A 154 -6.39 9.16 -2.89
N MET A 155 -7.54 9.84 -2.84
CA MET A 155 -8.61 9.54 -1.90
C MET A 155 -9.98 9.63 -2.56
N GLY A 156 -10.91 8.78 -2.09
CA GLY A 156 -12.30 8.82 -2.52
C GLY A 156 -13.22 8.10 -1.54
N ALA A 157 -14.49 8.45 -1.58
CA ALA A 157 -15.51 7.77 -0.78
C ALA A 157 -16.02 6.51 -1.48
N LEU A 158 -16.30 5.46 -0.68
CA LEU A 158 -16.97 4.28 -1.21
C LEU A 158 -18.49 4.52 -1.40
N ASP A 159 -19.07 5.31 -0.53
CA ASP A 159 -20.45 5.79 -0.66
C ASP A 159 -20.41 7.17 -1.35
N PRO A 160 -20.96 7.31 -2.57
CA PRO A 160 -20.98 8.60 -3.27
C PRO A 160 -21.63 9.73 -2.48
N ALA A 161 -22.58 9.44 -1.59
CA ALA A 161 -23.19 10.43 -0.71
C ALA A 161 -22.19 11.09 0.24
N GLN A 162 -21.05 10.44 0.52
CA GLN A 162 -19.98 10.94 1.39
C GLN A 162 -18.86 11.68 0.64
N GLN A 163 -18.91 11.71 -0.70
CA GLN A 163 -17.83 12.31 -1.52
C GLN A 163 -17.55 13.77 -1.15
N HIS A 164 -18.56 14.53 -0.74
CA HIS A 164 -18.43 15.92 -0.32
C HIS A 164 -17.56 16.11 0.94
N ARG A 165 -17.30 15.04 1.73
CA ARG A 165 -16.49 15.08 2.95
C ARG A 165 -15.03 14.69 2.71
N VAL A 166 -14.72 14.12 1.54
CA VAL A 166 -13.37 13.61 1.21
C VAL A 166 -12.35 14.73 1.23
N GLU A 167 -12.69 15.91 0.68
CA GLU A 167 -11.76 17.05 0.59
C GLU A 167 -11.24 17.48 1.97
N GLY A 168 -12.10 17.53 2.98
CA GLY A 168 -11.67 17.88 4.34
C GLY A 168 -10.70 16.87 4.97
N VAL A 169 -10.76 15.58 4.56
CA VAL A 169 -9.79 14.56 5.00
C VAL A 169 -8.52 14.63 4.15
N ALA A 170 -8.66 14.91 2.85
CA ALA A 170 -7.54 15.10 1.94
C ALA A 170 -6.66 16.29 2.35
N ASP A 171 -7.26 17.38 2.85
CA ASP A 171 -6.52 18.54 3.38
C ASP A 171 -5.55 18.15 4.51
N LEU A 172 -5.97 17.23 5.38
CA LEU A 172 -5.08 16.72 6.43
C LEU A 172 -3.92 15.90 5.84
N LEU A 173 -4.21 15.06 4.85
CA LEU A 173 -3.20 14.21 4.23
C LEU A 173 -2.18 15.00 3.39
N ARG A 174 -2.54 16.21 2.92
CA ARG A 174 -1.63 17.14 2.22
C ARG A 174 -0.45 17.61 3.07
N HIS A 175 -0.49 17.44 4.39
CA HIS A 175 0.69 17.62 5.23
C HIS A 175 1.82 16.64 4.90
N SER A 176 1.49 15.52 4.26
CA SER A 176 2.45 14.45 3.94
C SER A 176 2.79 14.32 2.46
N GLY A 177 2.09 15.02 1.56
CA GLY A 177 2.35 14.97 0.12
C GLY A 177 1.22 15.51 -0.74
N THR A 178 1.32 15.30 -2.04
CA THR A 178 0.26 15.65 -2.99
C THR A 178 -0.92 14.70 -2.85
N VAL A 179 -2.15 15.23 -2.77
CA VAL A 179 -3.37 14.43 -2.66
C VAL A 179 -4.33 14.77 -3.79
N GLU A 180 -4.72 13.77 -4.56
CA GLU A 180 -5.76 13.84 -5.58
C GLU A 180 -7.06 13.26 -5.02
N VAL A 181 -8.16 13.98 -5.17
CA VAL A 181 -9.50 13.49 -4.81
C VAL A 181 -10.16 12.91 -6.05
N THR A 182 -10.61 11.67 -5.94
CA THR A 182 -11.29 10.96 -7.04
C THR A 182 -12.69 10.51 -6.64
N ALA A 183 -13.60 10.49 -7.60
CA ALA A 183 -14.92 9.88 -7.43
C ALA A 183 -14.90 8.35 -7.64
N ASP A 184 -13.82 7.83 -8.22
CA ASP A 184 -13.62 6.40 -8.51
C ASP A 184 -12.36 5.87 -7.84
N ILE A 185 -12.46 5.68 -6.53
CA ILE A 185 -11.34 5.15 -5.72
C ILE A 185 -11.08 3.67 -6.02
N HIS A 186 -12.11 2.92 -6.46
CA HIS A 186 -11.96 1.53 -6.86
C HIS A 186 -10.97 1.41 -8.03
N SER A 187 -11.18 2.17 -9.10
CA SER A 187 -10.26 2.20 -10.24
C SER A 187 -8.86 2.70 -9.87
N ALA A 188 -8.76 3.76 -9.06
CA ALA A 188 -7.45 4.27 -8.63
C ALA A 188 -6.64 3.21 -7.85
N LYS A 189 -7.29 2.44 -6.98
CA LYS A 189 -6.64 1.35 -6.24
C LYS A 189 -6.22 0.21 -7.16
N TRP A 190 -7.04 -0.15 -8.16
CA TRP A 190 -6.66 -1.14 -9.17
C TRP A 190 -5.47 -0.68 -10.00
N MET A 191 -5.44 0.58 -10.42
CA MET A 191 -4.28 1.11 -11.17
C MET A 191 -2.99 1.03 -10.36
N LYS A 192 -3.05 1.27 -9.04
CA LYS A 192 -1.89 1.05 -8.15
C LYS A 192 -1.56 -0.43 -7.98
N LEU A 193 -2.56 -1.31 -7.90
CA LEU A 193 -2.34 -2.76 -7.78
C LEU A 193 -1.67 -3.34 -9.03
N VAL A 194 -1.93 -2.79 -10.22
CA VAL A 194 -1.26 -3.17 -11.47
C VAL A 194 0.26 -3.06 -11.33
N VAL A 195 0.75 -1.94 -10.83
CA VAL A 195 2.20 -1.77 -10.64
C VAL A 195 2.71 -2.59 -9.45
N ASN A 196 1.95 -2.70 -8.38
CA ASN A 196 2.34 -3.51 -7.22
C ASN A 196 2.51 -5.00 -7.58
N ALA A 197 1.62 -5.56 -8.40
CA ALA A 197 1.73 -6.93 -8.89
C ALA A 197 2.96 -7.16 -9.76
N ALA A 198 3.34 -6.14 -10.53
CA ALA A 198 4.55 -6.17 -11.34
C ALA A 198 5.83 -6.16 -10.50
N GLU A 199 5.85 -5.40 -9.40
CA GLU A 199 7.11 -5.06 -8.73
C GLU A 199 7.33 -5.71 -7.36
N LEU A 200 6.29 -5.80 -6.51
CA LEU A 200 6.49 -6.09 -5.08
C LEU A 200 7.02 -7.49 -4.80
N ILE A 201 6.32 -8.50 -5.30
CA ILE A 201 6.69 -9.90 -5.07
C ILE A 201 7.78 -10.38 -6.06
N PRO A 202 7.69 -10.08 -7.38
CA PRO A 202 8.73 -10.51 -8.31
C PRO A 202 10.14 -10.06 -7.94
N SER A 203 10.33 -8.80 -7.52
CA SER A 203 11.65 -8.32 -7.06
C SER A 203 12.08 -8.96 -5.73
N ALA A 204 11.13 -9.21 -4.82
CA ALA A 204 11.40 -9.86 -3.55
C ALA A 204 11.88 -11.30 -3.71
N ILE A 205 11.30 -12.06 -4.65
CA ILE A 205 11.68 -13.45 -4.97
C ILE A 205 13.16 -13.57 -5.34
N ILE A 206 13.70 -12.59 -6.09
CA ILE A 206 15.12 -12.57 -6.47
C ILE A 206 16.01 -11.79 -5.47
N ASN A 207 15.47 -11.38 -4.31
CA ASN A 207 16.19 -10.71 -3.23
C ASN A 207 16.97 -9.46 -3.66
N THR A 208 16.40 -8.64 -4.53
CA THR A 208 17.10 -7.54 -5.20
C THR A 208 16.31 -6.24 -5.04
N ALA A 209 17.00 -5.10 -5.02
CA ALA A 209 16.37 -3.78 -5.09
C ALA A 209 15.54 -3.65 -6.38
N LEU A 210 14.48 -2.84 -6.35
CA LEU A 210 13.49 -2.79 -7.43
C LEU A 210 14.11 -2.44 -8.80
N ASN A 211 14.96 -1.42 -8.86
CA ASN A 211 15.61 -1.01 -10.11
C ASN A 211 16.56 -2.08 -10.66
N ASP A 212 17.27 -2.79 -9.79
CA ASP A 212 18.16 -3.88 -10.21
C ASP A 212 17.37 -5.11 -10.63
N ALA A 213 16.23 -5.37 -9.97
CA ALA A 213 15.32 -6.43 -10.39
C ALA A 213 14.82 -6.21 -11.83
N ALA A 214 14.42 -4.99 -12.17
CA ALA A 214 13.97 -4.64 -13.51
C ALA A 214 15.09 -4.75 -14.58
N ARG A 215 16.37 -4.62 -14.16
CA ARG A 215 17.55 -4.77 -15.05
C ARG A 215 18.02 -6.22 -15.17
N ALA A 216 17.60 -7.12 -14.29
CA ALA A 216 18.01 -8.51 -14.33
C ALA A 216 17.48 -9.19 -15.59
N PRO A 217 18.28 -10.08 -16.23
CA PRO A 217 17.89 -10.71 -17.50
C PRO A 217 16.53 -11.41 -17.44
N GLY A 218 15.60 -11.02 -18.32
CA GLY A 218 14.26 -11.59 -18.45
C GLY A 218 13.25 -11.14 -17.38
N MET A 219 13.68 -10.39 -16.37
CA MET A 219 12.79 -9.96 -15.29
C MET A 219 11.88 -8.81 -15.68
N LEU A 220 12.33 -7.91 -16.54
CA LEU A 220 11.46 -6.83 -17.04
C LEU A 220 10.24 -7.39 -17.77
N GLU A 221 10.40 -8.45 -18.57
CA GLU A 221 9.31 -9.13 -19.25
C GLU A 221 8.37 -9.84 -18.27
N VAL A 222 8.90 -10.48 -17.22
CA VAL A 222 8.10 -11.06 -16.14
C VAL A 222 7.26 -9.98 -15.45
N MET A 223 7.87 -8.87 -15.06
CA MET A 223 7.20 -7.77 -14.35
C MET A 223 6.11 -7.13 -15.22
N ARG A 224 6.39 -6.90 -16.51
CA ARG A 224 5.40 -6.40 -17.46
C ARG A 224 4.23 -7.36 -17.63
N ALA A 225 4.51 -8.66 -17.80
CA ALA A 225 3.47 -9.67 -17.95
C ALA A 225 2.60 -9.79 -16.70
N ALA A 226 3.19 -9.75 -15.51
CA ALA A 226 2.44 -9.73 -14.25
C ALA A 226 1.54 -8.49 -14.14
N GLY A 227 2.07 -7.31 -14.49
CA GLY A 227 1.30 -6.06 -14.55
C GLY A 227 0.18 -6.10 -15.58
N TYR A 228 0.41 -6.70 -16.75
CA TYR A 228 -0.62 -6.85 -17.78
C TYR A 228 -1.75 -7.79 -17.33
N GLU A 229 -1.44 -8.93 -16.72
CA GLU A 229 -2.45 -9.80 -16.13
C GLU A 229 -3.24 -9.07 -15.03
N ALA A 230 -2.57 -8.23 -14.20
CA ALA A 230 -3.24 -7.41 -13.20
C ALA A 230 -4.15 -6.35 -13.84
N MET A 231 -3.75 -5.74 -14.95
CA MET A 231 -4.61 -4.84 -15.72
C MET A 231 -5.85 -5.57 -16.28
N GLN A 232 -5.67 -6.79 -16.78
CA GLN A 232 -6.80 -7.61 -17.24
C GLN A 232 -7.76 -7.97 -16.08
N ALA A 233 -7.21 -8.22 -14.88
CA ALA A 233 -8.01 -8.43 -13.67
C ALA A 233 -8.77 -7.16 -13.28
N ALA A 234 -8.12 -6.01 -13.30
CA ALA A 234 -8.75 -4.71 -13.02
C ALA A 234 -9.97 -4.46 -13.93
N LEU A 235 -9.80 -4.65 -15.23
CA LEU A 235 -10.89 -4.49 -16.21
C LEU A 235 -12.01 -5.52 -16.01
N ALA A 236 -11.68 -6.76 -15.64
CA ALA A 236 -12.67 -7.80 -15.34
C ALA A 236 -13.44 -7.52 -14.05
N ASP A 237 -12.84 -6.80 -13.09
CA ASP A 237 -13.46 -6.35 -11.83
C ASP A 237 -14.20 -5.00 -11.97
N GLY A 238 -14.33 -4.50 -13.20
CA GLY A 238 -15.10 -3.29 -13.52
C GLY A 238 -14.35 -1.98 -13.33
N ALA A 239 -13.03 -2.02 -13.10
CA ALA A 239 -12.22 -0.81 -13.02
C ALA A 239 -12.05 -0.14 -14.40
N THR A 240 -11.89 1.17 -14.41
CA THR A 240 -11.54 1.96 -15.58
C THR A 240 -10.09 2.40 -15.54
N ILE A 241 -9.43 2.45 -16.70
CA ILE A 241 -8.07 2.96 -16.79
C ILE A 241 -8.08 4.46 -16.53
N MET A 242 -7.35 4.90 -15.52
CA MET A 242 -7.23 6.30 -15.14
C MET A 242 -5.79 6.65 -14.74
N PRO A 243 -5.35 7.90 -14.93
CA PRO A 243 -4.04 8.33 -14.48
C PRO A 243 -3.97 8.35 -12.95
N ILE A 244 -2.83 7.94 -12.41
CA ILE A 244 -2.47 8.07 -10.98
C ILE A 244 -1.02 8.56 -10.87
N ILE A 245 -0.57 8.89 -9.66
CA ILE A 245 0.82 9.32 -9.36
C ILE A 245 1.35 10.46 -10.26
N GLY A 246 0.46 11.41 -10.59
CA GLY A 246 0.79 12.53 -11.46
C GLY A 246 1.10 12.15 -12.92
N MET A 247 0.56 11.02 -13.40
CA MET A 247 0.64 10.67 -14.82
C MET A 247 -0.21 11.61 -15.68
N PRO A 248 0.19 11.84 -16.95
CA PRO A 248 -0.70 12.52 -17.90
C PRO A 248 -1.95 11.65 -18.18
N PRO A 249 -3.01 12.25 -18.76
CA PRO A 249 -4.18 11.48 -19.22
C PRO A 249 -3.75 10.31 -20.11
N VAL A 250 -4.31 9.14 -19.84
CA VAL A 250 -3.95 7.88 -20.52
C VAL A 250 -5.03 7.47 -21.50
N MET A 251 -4.62 6.73 -22.55
CA MET A 251 -5.56 6.20 -23.54
C MET A 251 -6.12 4.86 -23.04
N SER A 252 -7.40 4.85 -22.70
CA SER A 252 -8.08 3.67 -22.14
C SER A 252 -8.20 2.47 -23.10
N ASN A 253 -7.99 2.68 -24.41
CA ASN A 253 -8.02 1.62 -25.41
C ASN A 253 -6.69 0.89 -25.61
N HIS A 254 -5.65 1.22 -24.83
CA HIS A 254 -4.33 0.61 -24.89
C HIS A 254 -3.84 0.22 -23.48
N PRO A 255 -4.44 -0.82 -22.87
CA PRO A 255 -4.09 -1.25 -21.51
C PRO A 255 -2.60 -1.60 -21.33
N GLU A 256 -1.99 -2.20 -22.36
CA GLU A 256 -0.58 -2.58 -22.37
C GLU A 256 0.35 -1.36 -22.25
N ARG A 257 0.01 -0.26 -22.92
CA ARG A 257 0.77 0.99 -22.84
C ARG A 257 0.68 1.63 -21.46
N TYR A 258 -0.48 1.50 -20.80
CA TYR A 258 -0.63 1.99 -19.44
C TYR A 258 0.33 1.27 -18.49
N VAL A 259 0.43 -0.08 -18.59
CA VAL A 259 1.34 -0.89 -17.76
C VAL A 259 2.78 -0.42 -17.91
N ASP A 260 3.23 -0.20 -19.17
CA ASP A 260 4.57 0.33 -19.42
C ASP A 260 4.77 1.72 -18.84
N GLN A 261 3.84 2.63 -19.06
CA GLN A 261 3.94 4.03 -18.58
C GLN A 261 3.98 4.14 -17.06
N ILE A 262 3.09 3.41 -16.36
CA ILE A 262 3.06 3.48 -14.89
C ILE A 262 4.30 2.83 -14.28
N PHE A 263 4.77 1.74 -14.85
CA PHE A 263 5.96 1.05 -14.38
C PHE A 263 7.21 1.91 -14.59
N GLU A 264 7.38 2.52 -15.76
CA GLU A 264 8.45 3.47 -16.03
C GLU A 264 8.40 4.67 -15.07
N LYS A 265 7.20 5.21 -14.81
CA LYS A 265 7.01 6.31 -13.85
C LYS A 265 7.47 5.94 -12.45
N VAL A 266 7.15 4.74 -11.96
CA VAL A 266 7.59 4.29 -10.63
C VAL A 266 9.10 4.11 -10.59
N LEU A 267 9.68 3.41 -11.56
CA LEU A 267 11.13 3.17 -11.61
C LEU A 267 11.95 4.47 -11.69
N SER A 268 11.45 5.47 -12.43
CA SER A 268 12.19 6.72 -12.66
C SER A 268 11.99 7.77 -11.58
N THR A 269 10.84 7.78 -10.88
CA THR A 269 10.47 8.87 -9.96
C THR A 269 10.45 8.46 -8.50
N PHE A 270 9.90 7.27 -8.20
CA PHE A 270 9.62 6.85 -6.82
C PHE A 270 10.62 5.82 -6.27
N SER A 271 11.37 5.14 -7.14
CA SER A 271 12.38 4.16 -6.75
C SER A 271 13.78 4.77 -6.75
N ARG A 272 14.54 4.52 -5.68
CA ARG A 272 15.96 4.83 -5.57
C ARG A 272 16.78 3.57 -5.82
N GLU A 273 18.10 3.66 -5.98
CA GLU A 273 18.97 2.51 -6.24
C GLU A 273 18.87 1.42 -5.18
N ASP A 274 18.65 1.81 -3.92
CA ASP A 274 18.56 0.92 -2.76
C ASP A 274 17.11 0.62 -2.32
N THR A 275 16.10 1.02 -3.08
CA THR A 275 14.70 0.84 -2.72
C THR A 275 14.33 -0.64 -2.69
N LEU A 276 14.10 -1.15 -1.48
CA LEU A 276 13.56 -2.49 -1.26
C LEU A 276 12.04 -2.43 -1.23
N THR A 277 11.38 -3.29 -1.99
CA THR A 277 9.93 -3.42 -1.93
C THR A 277 9.46 -3.86 -0.54
N CYS A 278 8.22 -3.52 -0.19
CA CYS A 278 7.68 -3.86 1.13
C CYS A 278 7.67 -5.39 1.37
N SER A 279 7.47 -6.20 0.34
CA SER A 279 7.51 -7.66 0.42
C SER A 279 8.91 -8.18 0.80
N LEU A 280 9.96 -7.65 0.17
CA LEU A 280 11.33 -8.01 0.53
C LEU A 280 11.70 -7.56 1.95
N GLN A 281 11.24 -6.37 2.35
CA GLN A 281 11.42 -5.90 3.73
C GLN A 281 10.72 -6.82 4.74
N ASP A 282 9.51 -7.30 4.43
CA ASP A 282 8.77 -8.22 5.29
C ASP A 282 9.53 -9.54 5.46
N TRP A 283 9.98 -10.16 4.38
CA TRP A 283 10.75 -11.40 4.44
C TRP A 283 12.08 -11.25 5.20
N ARG A 284 12.80 -10.13 4.99
CA ARG A 284 14.03 -9.84 5.77
C ARG A 284 13.77 -9.64 7.27
N LYS A 285 12.55 -9.29 7.66
CA LYS A 285 12.10 -9.18 9.06
C LYS A 285 11.44 -10.47 9.59
N GLY A 286 11.42 -11.54 8.81
CA GLY A 286 10.74 -12.79 9.16
C GLY A 286 9.22 -12.66 9.22
N ARG A 287 8.64 -11.74 8.46
CA ARG A 287 7.19 -11.50 8.35
C ARG A 287 6.69 -12.03 7.01
N ARG A 288 5.41 -12.44 6.97
CA ARG A 288 4.75 -12.77 5.70
C ARG A 288 4.50 -11.51 4.86
N ALA A 289 4.58 -11.65 3.54
CA ALA A 289 4.22 -10.61 2.58
C ALA A 289 2.73 -10.65 2.22
N GLU A 290 2.26 -9.64 1.49
CA GLU A 290 0.85 -9.49 1.06
C GLU A 290 0.58 -10.30 -0.24
N ILE A 291 1.01 -11.57 -0.28
CA ILE A 291 0.99 -12.42 -1.48
C ILE A 291 -0.44 -12.58 -2.00
N ALA A 292 -1.38 -12.94 -1.11
CA ALA A 292 -2.78 -13.17 -1.46
C ALA A 292 -3.49 -11.88 -1.89
N ASP A 293 -3.12 -10.75 -1.27
CA ASP A 293 -3.79 -9.46 -1.45
C ASP A 293 -3.29 -8.67 -2.68
N VAL A 294 -2.18 -9.11 -3.30
CA VAL A 294 -1.60 -8.50 -4.50
C VAL A 294 -1.66 -9.49 -5.66
N ASN A 295 -0.64 -10.33 -5.86
CA ASN A 295 -0.60 -11.26 -7.01
C ASN A 295 -1.67 -12.35 -6.91
N GLY A 296 -2.00 -12.82 -5.69
CA GLY A 296 -3.09 -13.78 -5.46
C GLY A 296 -4.46 -13.24 -5.87
N LEU A 297 -4.74 -11.98 -5.56
CA LEU A 297 -5.98 -11.32 -5.98
C LEU A 297 -6.12 -11.28 -7.50
N VAL A 298 -5.04 -11.02 -8.24
CA VAL A 298 -5.04 -11.05 -9.70
C VAL A 298 -5.46 -12.42 -10.23
N VAL A 299 -4.88 -13.49 -9.66
CA VAL A 299 -5.21 -14.88 -10.00
C VAL A 299 -6.70 -15.16 -9.75
N ASP A 300 -7.20 -14.78 -8.57
CA ASP A 300 -8.57 -15.04 -8.16
C ASP A 300 -9.60 -14.29 -9.00
N VAL A 301 -9.32 -13.02 -9.34
CA VAL A 301 -10.23 -12.20 -10.17
C VAL A 301 -10.31 -12.77 -11.59
N LEU A 302 -9.16 -13.08 -12.20
CA LEU A 302 -9.16 -13.66 -13.55
C LEU A 302 -9.79 -15.03 -13.59
N ALA A 303 -9.57 -15.89 -12.58
CA ALA A 303 -10.21 -17.19 -12.47
C ALA A 303 -11.74 -17.07 -12.40
N ARG A 304 -12.29 -16.12 -11.62
CA ARG A 304 -13.74 -15.83 -11.60
C ARG A 304 -14.27 -15.35 -12.95
N ALA A 305 -13.44 -14.69 -13.74
CA ALA A 305 -13.76 -14.26 -15.11
C ALA A 305 -13.54 -15.36 -16.17
N GLY A 306 -13.20 -16.58 -15.78
CA GLY A 306 -12.92 -17.69 -16.68
C GLY A 306 -11.61 -17.56 -17.46
N ARG A 307 -10.66 -16.78 -16.93
CA ARG A 307 -9.36 -16.48 -17.55
C ARG A 307 -8.21 -16.96 -16.66
N ASP A 308 -7.05 -17.06 -17.23
CA ASP A 308 -5.83 -17.48 -16.54
C ASP A 308 -4.87 -16.32 -16.28
N ALA A 309 -4.04 -16.44 -15.23
CA ALA A 309 -2.97 -15.53 -14.84
C ALA A 309 -1.67 -16.32 -14.60
N PRO A 310 -1.06 -16.92 -15.64
CA PRO A 310 0.03 -17.86 -15.45
C PRO A 310 1.27 -17.26 -14.78
N VAL A 311 1.60 -15.99 -15.04
CA VAL A 311 2.75 -15.32 -14.42
C VAL A 311 2.46 -15.01 -12.96
N ASN A 312 1.33 -14.36 -12.65
CA ASN A 312 0.96 -14.06 -11.25
C ASN A 312 0.80 -15.33 -10.44
N ARG A 313 0.22 -16.39 -10.99
CA ARG A 313 0.10 -17.69 -10.31
C ARG A 313 1.48 -18.24 -9.97
N ARG A 314 2.43 -18.22 -10.92
CA ARG A 314 3.79 -18.71 -10.66
C ARG A 314 4.51 -17.87 -9.61
N VAL A 315 4.33 -16.55 -9.64
CA VAL A 315 4.83 -15.64 -8.60
C VAL A 315 4.28 -16.02 -7.22
N VAL A 316 2.97 -16.27 -7.11
CA VAL A 316 2.32 -16.71 -5.86
C VAL A 316 2.89 -18.03 -5.38
N GLU A 317 3.00 -19.05 -6.25
CA GLU A 317 3.55 -20.37 -5.90
C GLU A 317 4.96 -20.25 -5.31
N ILE A 318 5.88 -19.56 -6.01
CA ILE A 318 7.27 -19.36 -5.55
C ILE A 318 7.30 -18.59 -4.21
N ALA A 319 6.48 -17.55 -4.09
CA ALA A 319 6.42 -16.75 -2.87
C ALA A 319 5.94 -17.58 -1.66
N LEU A 320 4.96 -18.46 -1.84
CA LEU A 320 4.49 -19.39 -0.80
C LEU A 320 5.56 -20.44 -0.46
N GLU A 321 6.30 -20.96 -1.43
CA GLU A 321 7.44 -21.85 -1.20
C GLU A 321 8.54 -21.16 -0.37
N ILE A 322 8.78 -19.86 -0.61
CA ILE A 322 9.72 -19.06 0.18
C ILE A 322 9.21 -18.90 1.63
N GLU A 323 7.94 -18.56 1.83
CA GLU A 323 7.37 -18.41 3.18
C GLU A 323 7.30 -19.75 3.94
N ALA A 324 7.15 -20.86 3.23
CA ALA A 324 7.22 -22.20 3.79
C ALA A 324 8.67 -22.67 4.08
N GLY A 325 9.68 -21.88 3.67
CA GLY A 325 11.10 -22.25 3.86
C GLY A 325 11.61 -23.34 2.90
N VAL A 326 10.85 -23.64 1.84
CA VAL A 326 11.22 -24.59 0.77
C VAL A 326 12.25 -23.96 -0.16
N LEU A 327 12.04 -22.68 -0.49
CA LEU A 327 12.97 -21.86 -1.26
C LEU A 327 13.51 -20.71 -0.40
N LYS A 328 14.59 -20.08 -0.87
CA LYS A 328 15.11 -18.83 -0.32
C LYS A 328 14.97 -17.73 -1.37
N PRO A 329 14.76 -16.46 -0.97
CA PRO A 329 14.83 -15.34 -1.90
C PRO A 329 16.25 -15.22 -2.45
N GLU A 330 16.43 -15.45 -3.75
CA GLU A 330 17.76 -15.40 -4.39
C GLU A 330 17.64 -15.17 -5.91
N PRO A 331 18.67 -14.63 -6.59
CA PRO A 331 18.62 -14.27 -8.01
C PRO A 331 18.28 -15.45 -8.94
N ASP A 332 18.68 -16.68 -8.61
CA ASP A 332 18.46 -17.87 -9.42
C ASP A 332 16.96 -18.21 -9.59
N ASN A 333 16.09 -17.71 -8.70
CA ASN A 333 14.65 -17.87 -8.82
C ASN A 333 14.05 -17.14 -10.04
N ALA A 334 14.76 -16.21 -10.66
CA ALA A 334 14.32 -15.53 -11.89
C ALA A 334 13.91 -16.54 -12.98
N GLY A 335 14.70 -17.61 -13.16
CA GLY A 335 14.41 -18.65 -14.14
C GLY A 335 13.06 -19.33 -13.95
N LEU A 336 12.60 -19.48 -12.68
CA LEU A 336 11.30 -20.06 -12.36
C LEU A 336 10.13 -19.19 -12.80
N MET A 337 10.28 -17.87 -12.72
CA MET A 337 9.25 -16.90 -13.17
C MET A 337 9.28 -16.75 -14.70
N ILE A 338 10.47 -16.67 -15.30
CA ILE A 338 10.65 -16.54 -16.76
C ILE A 338 10.00 -17.72 -17.50
N ALA A 339 10.06 -18.93 -16.94
CA ALA A 339 9.41 -20.10 -17.53
C ALA A 339 7.91 -19.93 -17.72
N ALA A 340 7.22 -19.15 -16.86
CA ALA A 340 5.79 -18.90 -16.94
C ALA A 340 5.40 -17.95 -18.10
N LEU A 341 6.32 -17.13 -18.62
CA LEU A 341 6.05 -16.24 -19.75
C LEU A 341 5.55 -16.96 -21.00
N LYS A 342 5.95 -18.24 -21.21
CA LYS A 342 5.51 -19.03 -22.35
C LYS A 342 4.00 -19.31 -22.38
N ALA A 343 3.36 -19.29 -21.22
CA ALA A 343 1.92 -19.50 -21.07
C ALA A 343 1.12 -18.18 -21.02
N SER A 344 1.80 -17.04 -20.89
CA SER A 344 1.16 -15.72 -20.79
C SER A 344 0.70 -15.22 -22.16
N GLU A 345 -0.45 -14.55 -22.20
CA GLU A 345 -0.95 -13.84 -23.40
C GLU A 345 -0.08 -12.64 -23.78
N TRP A 346 0.75 -12.14 -22.87
CA TRP A 346 1.72 -11.06 -23.13
C TRP A 346 2.62 -11.35 -24.35
N ASN A 347 3.03 -12.60 -24.53
CA ASN A 347 3.86 -12.98 -25.68
C ASN A 347 3.10 -13.13 -27.01
N ARG A 348 1.79 -12.87 -27.02
CA ARG A 348 0.94 -12.99 -28.22
C ARG A 348 0.54 -11.63 -28.81
N ALA A 349 0.88 -10.53 -28.12
CA ALA A 349 0.66 -9.16 -28.53
C ALA A 349 1.96 -8.54 -29.09
#